data_212edf1ddf6caee9dce54897609c79d5
#
_entry.id   212edf1ddf6caee9dce54897609c79d5
#
_cell.length_a   1.000
_cell.length_b   1.000
_cell.length_c   1.000
_cell.angle_alpha   90.00
_cell.angle_beta   90.00
_cell.angle_gamma   90.00
#
_symmetry.space_group_name_H-M   'P 1'
#
loop_
_entity.id
_entity.type
_entity.pdbx_description
1 polymer ?
#
loop_
_entity_poly.entity_id
_entity_poly.type
_entity_poly.pdbx_seq_one_letter_code
_entity_poly.pdbx_strand_id
1 'polypeptide(L)' 'MHLLVVEDERALCETIVRSLRRLAYSVDCCYDGEKALELLGVERYDLV' A
#
# COMPACT_ATOMS: atom_id res chain seq x y z
N MET A 1 6.09 9.43 -5.79
CA MET A 1 5.14 9.33 -4.67
C MET A 1 5.24 7.97 -4.02
N HIS A 2 5.18 7.94 -2.71
CA HIS A 2 5.18 6.70 -1.93
C HIS A 2 3.76 6.44 -1.43
N LEU A 3 3.16 5.35 -1.85
CA LEU A 3 1.76 5.03 -1.60
C LEU A 3 1.63 3.79 -0.72
N LEU A 4 0.61 3.80 0.14
CA LEU A 4 0.24 2.62 0.92
C LEU A 4 -1.17 2.20 0.53
N VAL A 5 -1.32 0.95 0.12
CA VAL A 5 -2.61 0.34 -0.19
C VAL A 5 -2.99 -0.60 0.95
N VAL A 6 -4.16 -0.37 1.53
CA VAL A 6 -4.70 -1.21 2.61
C VAL A 6 -5.94 -1.91 2.09
N GLU A 7 -5.88 -3.22 1.92
CA GLU A 7 -6.98 -4.02 1.37
C GLU A 7 -6.91 -5.43 1.94
N ASP A 8 -7.98 -5.91 2.54
CA ASP A 8 -8.00 -7.22 3.17
C ASP A 8 -8.06 -8.39 2.18
N GLU A 9 -8.54 -8.15 0.97
CA GLU A 9 -8.51 -9.15 -0.09
C GLU A 9 -7.16 -9.10 -0.81
N ARG A 10 -6.34 -10.12 -0.59
CA ARG A 10 -4.95 -10.13 -1.09
C ARG A 10 -4.86 -10.02 -2.60
N ALA A 11 -5.69 -10.76 -3.32
CA ALA A 11 -5.67 -10.73 -4.79
C ALA A 11 -5.98 -9.33 -5.32
N LEU A 12 -6.95 -8.66 -4.72
CA LEU A 12 -7.31 -7.29 -5.11
C LEU A 12 -6.18 -6.32 -4.77
N CYS A 13 -5.60 -6.45 -3.59
CA CYS A 13 -4.46 -5.62 -3.19
C CYS A 13 -3.31 -5.74 -4.18
N GLU A 14 -2.95 -6.97 -4.54
CA GLU A 14 -1.87 -7.24 -5.48
C GLU A 14 -2.14 -6.65 -6.86
N THR A 15 -3.39 -6.73 -7.32
CA THR A 15 -3.79 -6.16 -8.61
C THR A 15 -3.63 -4.64 -8.60
N ILE A 16 -4.10 -3.98 -7.53
CA ILE A 16 -3.99 -2.53 -7.37
C ILE A 16 -2.52 -2.12 -7.34
N VAL A 17 -1.71 -2.79 -6.52
CA VAL A 17 -0.28 -2.49 -6.38
C VAL A 17 0.44 -2.64 -7.71
N ARG A 18 0.16 -3.70 -8.44
CA ARG A 18 0.78 -3.94 -9.76
C ARG A 18 0.46 -2.80 -10.73
N SER A 19 -0.79 -2.36 -10.75
CA SER A 19 -1.22 -1.26 -11.63
C SER A 19 -0.51 0.04 -11.27
N LEU A 20 -0.40 0.34 -9.98
CA LEU A 20 0.25 1.57 -9.52
C LEU A 20 1.75 1.55 -9.78
N ARG A 21 2.39 0.39 -9.64
CA ARG A 21 3.83 0.26 -9.94
C ARG A 21 4.12 0.46 -11.42
N ARG A 22 3.20 0.10 -12.30
CA ARG A 22 3.34 0.39 -13.74
C ARG A 22 3.39 1.88 -14.02
N LEU A 23 2.77 2.68 -13.16
CA LEU A 23 2.79 4.14 -13.27
C LEU A 23 4.01 4.76 -12.57
N ALA A 24 4.97 3.94 -12.19
CA ALA A 24 6.23 4.33 -11.53
C ALA A 24 6.06 4.88 -10.12
N TYR A 25 4.96 4.57 -9.43
CA TYR A 25 4.83 4.86 -8.01
C TYR A 25 5.58 3.83 -7.17
N SER A 26 6.12 4.29 -6.04
CA SER A 26 6.63 3.39 -5.01
C SER A 26 5.44 3.00 -4.13
N VAL A 27 5.12 1.71 -4.05
CA VAL A 27 3.89 1.24 -3.42
C VAL A 27 4.17 0.10 -2.45
N ASP A 28 3.69 0.26 -1.22
CA ASP A 28 3.64 -0.82 -0.25
C ASP A 28 2.20 -1.26 -0.09
N CYS A 29 1.99 -2.49 0.36
CA CYS A 29 0.65 -2.99 0.63
C CYS A 29 0.58 -3.68 1.98
N CYS A 30 -0.60 -3.64 2.58
CA CYS A 30 -0.90 -4.42 3.77
C CYS A 30 -2.38 -4.82 3.72
N TYR A 31 -2.75 -5.76 4.59
CA TYR A 31 -4.03 -6.43 4.48
C TYR A 31 -4.98 -6.15 5.64
N ASP A 32 -4.55 -5.36 6.59
CA ASP A 32 -5.40 -4.95 7.72
C ASP A 32 -4.97 -3.59 8.27
N GLY A 33 -5.86 -2.97 9.04
CA GLY A 33 -5.63 -1.64 9.60
C GLY A 33 -4.54 -1.60 10.66
N GLU A 34 -4.35 -2.68 11.39
CA GLU A 34 -3.32 -2.77 12.42
C GLU A 34 -1.94 -2.71 11.80
N LYS A 35 -1.73 -3.47 10.72
CA LYS A 35 -0.48 -3.42 9.96
C LYS A 35 -0.27 -2.06 9.31
N ALA A 36 -1.35 -1.44 8.83
CA ALA A 36 -1.27 -0.10 8.27
C ALA A 36 -0.76 0.91 9.29
N LEU A 37 -1.25 0.84 10.52
CA LEU A 37 -0.78 1.73 11.59
C LEU A 37 0.70 1.51 11.91
N GLU A 38 1.16 0.27 11.91
CA GLU A 38 2.58 -0.03 12.11
C GLU A 38 3.44 0.61 11.01
N LEU A 39 3.03 0.44 9.76
CA LEU A 39 3.76 1.01 8.62
C LEU A 39 3.78 2.53 8.67
N LEU A 40 2.66 3.16 9.00
CA LEU A 40 2.56 4.61 9.12
C LEU A 40 3.43 5.16 10.24
N GLY A 41 3.74 4.33 11.23
CA GLY A 41 4.63 4.71 12.34
C GLY A 41 6.12 4.70 11.97
N VAL A 42 6.52 3.99 10.93
CA VAL A 42 7.92 3.83 10.54
C VAL A 42 8.24 4.34 9.14
N GLU A 43 7.25 4.49 8.29
CA GLU A 43 7.43 4.94 6.91
C GLU A 43 6.63 6.20 6.66
N ARG A 44 7.10 7.00 5.71
CA ARG A 44 6.39 8.19 5.28
C ARG A 44 5.70 7.92 3.95
N TYR A 45 4.39 8.12 3.93
CA TYR A 45 3.57 7.94 2.74
C TYR A 45 2.97 9.26 2.28
N ASP A 46 2.88 9.44 0.97
CA ASP A 46 2.23 10.62 0.38
C ASP A 46 0.72 10.42 0.33
N LEU A 47 0.27 9.17 0.20
CA LEU A 47 -1.14 8.83 0.13
C LEU A 47 -1.36 7.42 0.68
N VAL A 48 -2.49 7.23 1.38
CA VAL A 48 -2.92 5.94 1.91
C VAL A 48 -4.28 5.58 1.33
#